data_c8941850f62c135a868b365a993c18b5
#
_entry.id   c8941850f62c135a868b365a993c18b5
#
_cell.length_a   1.000
_cell.length_b   1.000
_cell.length_c   1.000
_cell.angle_alpha   90.00
_cell.angle_beta   90.00
_cell.angle_gamma   90.00
#
_symmetry.space_group_name_H-M   'P 1'
#
loop_
_entity.id
_entity.type
_entity.pdbx_description
1 polymer ?
#
loop_
_entity_poly.entity_id
_entity_poly.type
_entity_poly.pdbx_seq_one_letter_code
_entity_poly.pdbx_strand_id
1 'polypeptide(L)'
;MMEALILIVILIIFFMWLGWRLRRWWKNILFSKLRRRGQQGEAQAVKILQHNGYKIIQSQVVLPGHIYLDDNKQEFDVRPDYLVEKGGVEYLAEVKTGKAARSASRETRRQLFEYAALGNADTVILIDATKGTLNKIRFEKMY
;
A
#
# COMPACT_ATOMS: atom_id res chain seq x y z
N MET A 1 -48.89 -3.15 -30.65
CA MET A 1 -47.76 -4.08 -30.48
C MET A 1 -46.40 -3.39 -30.61
N MET A 2 -46.19 -2.54 -31.62
CA MET A 2 -44.92 -1.84 -31.86
C MET A 2 -44.54 -0.83 -30.73
N GLU A 3 -45.51 -0.09 -30.20
CA GLU A 3 -45.32 0.85 -29.09
C GLU A 3 -44.87 0.18 -27.77
N ALA A 4 -45.48 -0.99 -27.47
CA ALA A 4 -45.09 -1.76 -26.28
C ALA A 4 -43.66 -2.29 -26.39
N LEU A 5 -43.21 -2.67 -27.57
CA LEU A 5 -41.85 -3.14 -27.84
C LEU A 5 -40.83 -2.02 -27.68
N ILE A 6 -41.17 -0.81 -28.17
CA ILE A 6 -40.31 0.39 -28.01
C ILE A 6 -40.18 0.76 -26.53
N LEU A 7 -41.25 0.73 -25.75
CA LEU A 7 -41.22 0.99 -24.30
C LEU A 7 -40.32 -0.01 -23.55
N ILE A 8 -40.42 -1.29 -23.91
CA ILE A 8 -39.56 -2.33 -23.29
C ILE A 8 -38.08 -2.07 -23.59
N VAL A 9 -37.74 -1.72 -24.83
CA VAL A 9 -36.37 -1.42 -25.21
C VAL A 9 -35.83 -0.20 -24.45
N ILE A 10 -36.61 0.87 -24.33
CA ILE A 10 -36.25 2.07 -23.56
C ILE A 10 -36.02 1.73 -22.09
N LEU A 11 -36.88 0.90 -21.49
CA LEU A 11 -36.73 0.44 -20.11
C LEU A 11 -35.42 -0.35 -19.90
N ILE A 12 -35.11 -1.26 -20.83
CA ILE A 12 -33.87 -2.05 -20.77
C ILE A 12 -32.64 -1.13 -20.82
N ILE A 13 -32.61 -0.18 -21.76
CA ILE A 13 -31.54 0.79 -21.90
C ILE A 13 -31.41 1.65 -20.64
N PHE A 14 -32.52 2.10 -20.08
CA PHE A 14 -32.54 2.88 -18.85
C PHE A 14 -31.98 2.08 -17.66
N PHE A 15 -32.37 0.82 -17.47
CA PHE A 15 -31.83 0.00 -16.37
C PHE A 15 -30.37 -0.36 -16.57
N MET A 16 -29.91 -0.58 -17.80
CA MET A 16 -28.49 -0.77 -18.10
C MET A 16 -27.68 0.49 -17.76
N TRP A 17 -28.16 1.65 -18.17
CA TRP A 17 -27.52 2.93 -17.86
C TRP A 17 -27.50 3.22 -16.35
N LEU A 18 -28.63 2.97 -15.67
CA LEU A 18 -28.76 3.14 -14.22
C LEU A 18 -27.81 2.20 -13.47
N GLY A 19 -27.74 0.93 -13.86
CA GLY A 19 -26.82 -0.05 -13.28
C GLY A 19 -25.35 0.35 -13.44
N TRP A 20 -24.98 0.85 -14.63
CA TRP A 20 -23.64 1.33 -14.88
C TRP A 20 -23.29 2.58 -14.04
N ARG A 21 -24.25 3.50 -13.90
CA ARG A 21 -24.10 4.72 -13.09
C ARG A 21 -23.99 4.41 -11.59
N LEU A 22 -24.81 3.49 -11.07
CA LEU A 22 -24.75 3.01 -9.69
C LEU A 22 -23.39 2.33 -9.40
N ARG A 23 -22.92 1.47 -10.29
CA ARG A 23 -21.62 0.79 -10.15
C ARG A 23 -20.47 1.78 -10.11
N ARG A 24 -20.50 2.85 -10.92
CA ARG A 24 -19.50 3.92 -10.89
C ARG A 24 -19.53 4.68 -9.56
N TRP A 25 -20.71 5.00 -9.09
CA TRP A 25 -20.90 5.73 -7.83
C TRP A 25 -20.39 4.92 -6.63
N TRP A 26 -20.71 3.63 -6.57
CA TRP A 26 -20.21 2.71 -5.54
C TRP A 26 -18.68 2.60 -5.54
N LYS A 27 -18.06 2.48 -6.71
CA LYS A 27 -16.60 2.47 -6.83
C LYS A 27 -15.99 3.75 -6.29
N ASN A 28 -16.52 4.90 -6.64
CA ASN A 28 -16.00 6.19 -6.18
C ASN A 28 -16.08 6.35 -4.66
N ILE A 29 -17.19 5.90 -4.03
CA ILE A 29 -17.32 5.90 -2.55
C ILE A 29 -16.30 4.97 -1.92
N LEU A 30 -16.11 3.78 -2.45
CA LEU A 30 -15.15 2.83 -1.93
C LEU A 30 -13.72 3.38 -2.02
N PHE A 31 -13.32 3.93 -3.17
CA PHE A 31 -12.00 4.51 -3.37
C PHE A 31 -11.76 5.74 -2.49
N SER A 32 -12.76 6.59 -2.28
CA SER A 32 -12.63 7.75 -1.40
C SER A 32 -12.41 7.34 0.07
N LYS A 33 -13.10 6.30 0.55
CA LYS A 33 -12.89 5.74 1.89
C LYS A 33 -11.49 5.14 2.06
N LEU A 34 -11.01 4.41 1.04
CA LEU A 34 -9.66 3.82 1.06
C LEU A 34 -8.58 4.92 1.07
N ARG A 35 -8.72 5.95 0.26
CA ARG A 35 -7.80 7.10 0.21
C ARG A 35 -7.75 7.83 1.55
N ARG A 36 -8.92 8.12 2.17
CA ARG A 36 -8.97 8.75 3.51
C ARG A 36 -8.30 7.91 4.59
N ARG A 37 -8.49 6.59 4.56
CA ARG A 37 -7.81 5.67 5.50
C ARG A 37 -6.29 5.67 5.29
N GLY A 38 -5.81 5.73 4.05
CA GLY A 38 -4.39 5.88 3.73
C GLY A 38 -3.82 7.16 4.33
N GLN A 39 -4.40 8.31 4.03
CA GLN A 39 -3.95 9.62 4.55
C GLN A 39 -3.99 9.71 6.08
N GLN A 40 -5.03 9.17 6.72
CA GLN A 40 -5.09 9.09 8.18
C GLN A 40 -4.02 8.15 8.75
N GLY A 41 -3.73 7.04 8.06
CA GLY A 41 -2.68 6.11 8.41
C GLY A 41 -1.29 6.76 8.36
N GLU A 42 -1.00 7.53 7.32
CA GLU A 42 0.26 8.27 7.19
C GLU A 42 0.43 9.31 8.31
N ALA A 43 -0.59 10.11 8.59
CA ALA A 43 -0.54 11.11 9.66
C ALA A 43 -0.33 10.46 11.05
N GLN A 44 -0.92 9.29 11.25
CA GLN A 44 -0.74 8.52 12.49
C GLN A 44 0.65 7.88 12.56
N ALA A 45 1.18 7.40 11.44
CA ALA A 45 2.51 6.82 11.36
C ALA A 45 3.60 7.81 11.76
N VAL A 46 3.50 9.08 11.34
CA VAL A 46 4.42 10.14 11.74
C VAL A 46 4.46 10.28 13.27
N LYS A 47 3.30 10.31 13.93
CA LYS A 47 3.21 10.38 15.40
C LYS A 47 3.82 9.15 16.08
N ILE A 48 3.56 7.96 15.53
CA ILE A 48 4.10 6.70 16.06
C ILE A 48 5.62 6.70 15.94
N LEU A 49 6.18 7.09 14.80
CA LEU A 49 7.62 7.20 14.58
C LEU A 49 8.27 8.16 15.58
N GLN A 50 7.75 9.37 15.71
CA GLN A 50 8.25 10.38 16.63
C GLN A 50 8.18 9.93 18.09
N HIS A 51 7.06 9.33 18.50
CA HIS A 51 6.88 8.82 19.87
C HIS A 51 7.89 7.69 20.20
N ASN A 52 8.25 6.89 19.19
CA ASN A 52 9.27 5.85 19.33
C ASN A 52 10.72 6.35 19.13
N GLY A 53 10.92 7.66 19.01
CA GLY A 53 12.25 8.29 18.92
C GLY A 53 12.90 8.15 17.54
N TYR A 54 12.10 7.93 16.48
CA TYR A 54 12.61 7.95 15.11
C TYR A 54 12.49 9.34 14.50
N LYS A 55 13.53 9.77 13.81
CA LYS A 55 13.54 10.97 12.98
C LYS A 55 13.22 10.56 11.53
N ILE A 56 12.26 11.21 10.90
CA ILE A 56 11.96 11.01 9.49
C ILE A 56 12.99 11.77 8.66
N ILE A 57 13.73 11.05 7.83
CA ILE A 57 14.73 11.60 6.91
C ILE A 57 14.07 11.94 5.57
N GLN A 58 13.27 11.00 5.05
CA GLN A 58 12.59 11.15 3.76
C GLN A 58 11.25 10.42 3.78
N SER A 59 10.25 10.99 3.10
CA SER A 59 8.98 10.33 2.78
C SER A 59 8.96 9.91 1.32
N GLN A 60 8.22 8.85 1.01
CA GLN A 60 8.08 8.31 -0.34
C GLN A 60 9.45 8.03 -0.99
N VAL A 61 10.21 7.18 -0.33
CA VAL A 61 11.54 6.77 -0.78
C VAL A 61 11.41 5.97 -2.09
N VAL A 62 12.34 6.17 -3.02
CA VAL A 62 12.42 5.37 -4.24
C VAL A 62 13.71 4.58 -4.22
N LEU A 63 13.61 3.26 -4.26
CA LEU A 63 14.74 2.34 -4.33
C LEU A 63 14.72 1.67 -5.73
N PRO A 64 15.65 2.02 -6.60
CA PRO A 64 15.75 1.36 -7.90
C PRO A 64 16.27 -0.06 -7.76
N GLY A 65 15.66 -0.96 -8.50
CA GLY A 65 16.08 -2.34 -8.61
C GLY A 65 16.12 -2.79 -10.08
N HIS A 66 16.76 -3.92 -10.33
CA HIS A 66 16.72 -4.56 -11.63
C HIS A 66 16.78 -6.07 -11.50
N ILE A 67 16.19 -6.76 -12.47
CA ILE A 67 16.30 -8.19 -12.67
C ILE A 67 16.75 -8.47 -14.09
N TYR A 68 17.34 -9.62 -14.31
CA TYR A 68 17.63 -10.12 -15.65
C TYR A 68 16.63 -11.21 -16.00
N LEU A 69 15.91 -11.01 -17.11
CA LEU A 69 15.09 -12.05 -17.74
C LEU A 69 15.92 -12.60 -18.90
N ASP A 70 16.49 -13.77 -18.72
CA ASP A 70 17.61 -14.25 -19.50
C ASP A 70 18.72 -13.19 -19.49
N ASP A 71 19.15 -12.66 -20.63
CA ASP A 71 20.18 -11.60 -20.70
C ASP A 71 19.58 -10.18 -20.78
N ASN A 72 18.26 -10.04 -20.71
CA ASN A 72 17.58 -8.75 -20.82
C ASN A 72 17.35 -8.11 -19.45
N LYS A 73 17.98 -6.96 -19.22
CA LYS A 73 17.80 -6.17 -18.00
C LYS A 73 16.40 -5.56 -17.94
N GLN A 74 15.70 -5.79 -16.83
CA GLN A 74 14.41 -5.18 -16.50
C GLN A 74 14.58 -4.32 -15.26
N GLU A 75 14.24 -3.05 -15.35
CA GLU A 75 14.32 -2.09 -14.23
C GLU A 75 12.96 -1.94 -13.57
N PHE A 76 12.97 -1.76 -12.25
CA PHE A 76 11.78 -1.50 -11.45
C PHE A 76 12.13 -0.66 -10.22
N ASP A 77 11.12 -0.05 -9.62
CA ASP A 77 11.26 0.70 -8.38
C ASP A 77 10.44 0.04 -7.27
N VAL A 78 10.98 0.01 -6.06
CA VAL A 78 10.19 -0.20 -4.85
C VAL A 78 10.10 1.10 -4.06
N ARG A 79 8.98 1.29 -3.36
CA ARG A 79 8.68 2.59 -2.74
C ARG A 79 8.26 2.43 -1.28
N PRO A 80 9.23 2.34 -0.36
CA PRO A 80 8.96 2.47 1.06
C PRO A 80 8.32 3.82 1.40
N ASP A 81 7.41 3.83 2.37
CA ASP A 81 6.72 5.05 2.78
C ASP A 81 7.69 6.06 3.41
N TYR A 82 8.66 5.58 4.22
CA TYR A 82 9.62 6.43 4.91
C TYR A 82 11.01 5.82 4.97
N LEU A 83 12.02 6.71 4.94
CA LEU A 83 13.36 6.48 5.47
C LEU A 83 13.43 7.19 6.82
N VAL A 84 13.78 6.46 7.87
CA VAL A 84 13.83 6.98 9.24
C VAL A 84 15.17 6.66 9.89
N GLU A 85 15.59 7.47 10.85
CA GLU A 85 16.83 7.31 11.59
C GLU A 85 16.54 7.19 13.10
N LYS A 86 17.26 6.31 13.76
CA LYS A 86 17.30 6.23 15.23
C LYS A 86 18.68 5.76 15.71
N GLY A 87 19.32 6.58 16.52
CA GLY A 87 20.64 6.26 17.10
C GLY A 87 21.75 6.12 16.07
N GLY A 88 21.70 6.90 14.98
CA GLY A 88 22.69 6.85 13.90
C GLY A 88 22.47 5.71 12.89
N VAL A 89 21.38 4.95 13.03
CA VAL A 89 21.02 3.85 12.11
C VAL A 89 19.78 4.21 11.32
N GLU A 90 19.86 4.04 10.02
CA GLU A 90 18.73 4.26 9.10
C GLU A 90 17.91 2.98 8.92
N TYR A 91 16.61 3.17 8.77
CA TYR A 91 15.63 2.08 8.56
C TYR A 91 14.63 2.49 7.49
N LEU A 92 14.28 1.54 6.62
CA LEU A 92 13.12 1.66 5.74
C LEU A 92 11.87 1.30 6.51
N ALA A 93 10.80 2.07 6.34
CA ALA A 93 9.56 1.88 7.07
C ALA A 93 8.36 1.87 6.14
N GLU A 94 7.43 0.97 6.42
CA GLU A 94 6.17 0.79 5.70
C GLU A 94 4.98 0.97 6.64
N VAL A 95 3.96 1.68 6.18
CA VAL A 95 2.73 1.93 6.91
C VAL A 95 1.62 1.04 6.37
N LYS A 96 0.99 0.29 7.23
CA LYS A 96 -0.17 -0.53 6.88
C LYS A 96 -1.31 -0.28 7.85
N THR A 97 -2.53 -0.56 7.38
CA THR A 97 -3.75 -0.49 8.18
C THR A 97 -4.50 -1.80 8.14
N GLY A 98 -5.19 -2.15 9.23
CA GLY A 98 -6.08 -3.31 9.31
C GLY A 98 -5.37 -4.65 9.07
N LYS A 99 -5.93 -5.47 8.18
CA LYS A 99 -5.39 -6.83 7.92
C LYS A 99 -4.01 -6.80 7.28
N ALA A 100 -3.72 -5.80 6.46
CA ALA A 100 -2.43 -5.65 5.78
C ALA A 100 -1.28 -5.33 6.76
N ALA A 101 -1.58 -4.75 7.94
CA ALA A 101 -0.58 -4.48 8.98
C ALA A 101 -0.06 -5.75 9.69
N ARG A 102 -0.62 -6.91 9.42
CA ARG A 102 -0.14 -8.17 10.01
C ARG A 102 1.15 -8.59 9.30
N SER A 103 2.21 -8.83 10.07
CA SER A 103 3.47 -9.38 9.55
C SER A 103 3.30 -10.76 8.87
N ALA A 104 2.26 -11.50 9.26
CA ALA A 104 1.87 -12.74 8.62
C ALA A 104 1.20 -12.57 7.24
N SER A 105 0.80 -11.35 6.85
CA SER A 105 0.29 -11.09 5.50
C SER A 105 1.37 -11.39 4.47
N ARG A 106 1.06 -12.29 3.53
CA ARG A 106 2.02 -12.70 2.49
C ARG A 106 2.50 -11.51 1.65
N GLU A 107 1.57 -10.64 1.29
CA GLU A 107 1.85 -9.45 0.47
C GLU A 107 2.77 -8.47 1.22
N THR A 108 2.43 -8.12 2.45
CA THR A 108 3.25 -7.24 3.29
C THR A 108 4.64 -7.82 3.52
N ARG A 109 4.73 -9.12 3.83
CA ARG A 109 6.02 -9.79 4.05
C ARG A 109 6.91 -9.76 2.80
N ARG A 110 6.34 -9.98 1.60
CA ARG A 110 7.09 -9.87 0.34
C ARG A 110 7.60 -8.46 0.11
N GLN A 111 6.77 -7.47 0.32
CA GLN A 111 7.12 -6.06 0.16
C GLN A 111 8.27 -5.65 1.12
N LEU A 112 8.16 -6.01 2.39
CA LEU A 112 9.22 -5.75 3.37
C LEU A 112 10.53 -6.48 3.04
N PHE A 113 10.43 -7.68 2.46
CA PHE A 113 11.60 -8.43 2.00
C PHE A 113 12.29 -7.75 0.80
N GLU A 114 11.52 -7.23 -0.14
CA GLU A 114 12.05 -6.42 -1.27
C GLU A 114 12.79 -5.17 -0.75
N TYR A 115 12.24 -4.48 0.26
CA TYR A 115 12.89 -3.34 0.88
C TYR A 115 14.20 -3.72 1.56
N ALA A 116 14.21 -4.81 2.31
CA ALA A 116 15.42 -5.31 2.95
C ALA A 116 16.51 -5.68 1.93
N ALA A 117 16.11 -6.36 0.86
CA ALA A 117 17.02 -6.82 -0.18
C ALA A 117 17.63 -5.65 -0.99
N LEU A 118 16.80 -4.70 -1.43
CA LEU A 118 17.27 -3.57 -2.25
C LEU A 118 17.93 -2.45 -1.41
N GLY A 119 17.44 -2.26 -0.19
CA GLY A 119 18.01 -1.28 0.74
C GLY A 119 19.27 -1.78 1.46
N ASN A 120 19.71 -3.02 1.18
CA ASN A 120 20.83 -3.67 1.90
C ASN A 120 20.70 -3.55 3.43
N ALA A 121 19.48 -3.78 3.92
CA ALA A 121 19.12 -3.59 5.31
C ALA A 121 18.68 -4.92 5.95
N ASP A 122 19.28 -5.28 7.07
CA ASP A 122 18.87 -6.49 7.81
C ASP A 122 17.52 -6.33 8.50
N THR A 123 17.12 -5.09 8.76
CA THR A 123 15.92 -4.77 9.52
C THR A 123 15.12 -3.67 8.83
N VAL A 124 13.84 -3.91 8.67
CA VAL A 124 12.84 -2.95 8.19
C VAL A 124 11.76 -2.72 9.24
N ILE A 125 11.06 -1.59 9.17
CA ILE A 125 10.03 -1.23 10.13
C ILE A 125 8.64 -1.40 9.49
N LEU A 126 7.75 -2.08 10.22
CA LEU A 126 6.33 -2.15 9.89
C LEU A 126 5.52 -1.37 10.92
N ILE A 127 4.78 -0.37 10.47
CA ILE A 127 3.90 0.45 11.30
C ILE A 127 2.46 0.03 11.07
N ASP A 128 1.79 -0.45 12.12
CA ASP A 128 0.34 -0.66 12.13
C ASP A 128 -0.35 0.62 12.60
N ALA A 129 -0.77 1.44 11.65
CA ALA A 129 -1.45 2.70 11.95
C ALA A 129 -2.83 2.50 12.58
N THR A 130 -3.44 1.31 12.46
CA THR A 130 -4.72 1.01 13.12
C THR A 130 -4.54 0.72 14.60
N LYS A 131 -3.48 -0.01 14.96
CA LYS A 131 -3.19 -0.37 16.35
C LYS A 131 -2.26 0.62 17.04
N GLY A 132 -1.63 1.51 16.31
CA GLY A 132 -0.63 2.42 16.84
C GLY A 132 0.68 1.74 17.23
N THR A 133 1.04 0.63 16.60
CA THR A 133 2.24 -0.15 16.94
C THR A 133 3.30 -0.07 15.85
N LEU A 134 4.56 -0.16 16.28
CA LEU A 134 5.74 -0.22 15.43
C LEU A 134 6.48 -1.53 15.70
N ASN A 135 6.78 -2.28 14.64
CA ASN A 135 7.47 -3.55 14.72
C ASN A 135 8.75 -3.50 13.88
N LYS A 136 9.86 -3.94 14.42
CA LYS A 136 11.09 -4.21 13.69
C LYS A 136 11.02 -5.62 13.11
N ILE A 137 11.16 -5.75 11.80
CA ILE A 137 11.13 -7.02 11.07
C ILE A 137 12.55 -7.30 10.58
N ARG A 138 13.14 -8.39 11.05
CA ARG A 138 14.44 -8.85 10.61
C ARG A 138 14.28 -10.11 9.78
N PHE A 139 14.95 -10.16 8.64
CA PHE A 139 15.00 -11.33 7.77
C PHE A 139 16.29 -12.09 7.99
N GLU A 140 16.17 -13.37 8.31
CA GLU A 140 17.31 -14.28 8.46
C GLU A 140 17.23 -15.33 7.36
N LYS A 141 18.37 -15.62 6.73
CA LYS A 141 18.48 -16.76 5.81
C LYS A 141 18.57 -18.03 6.64
N MET A 142 17.67 -18.95 6.40
CA MET A 142 17.81 -20.32 6.90
C MET A 142 18.61 -21.10 5.86
N TYR A 143 19.78 -21.54 6.24
CA TYR A 143 20.64 -22.42 5.44
C TYR A 143 20.28 -23.87 5.75
#